data_b7c60a185f178d7580640b6384ad1265
#
_entry.id   b7c60a185f178d7580640b6384ad1265
#
_cell.length_a   1.000
_cell.length_b   1.000
_cell.length_c   1.000
_cell.angle_alpha   90.00
_cell.angle_beta   90.00
_cell.angle_gamma   90.00
#
_symmetry.space_group_name_H-M   'P 1'
#
loop_
_entity.id
_entity.type
_entity.pdbx_description
1 polymer ?
#
loop_
_entity_poly.entity_id
_entity_poly.type
_entity_poly.pdbx_seq_one_letter_code
_entity_poly.pdbx_strand_id
1 'polypeptide(L)'
;MDKKTLKALQRHDLVEISDAGRRRVFAEIASKVEADQLDRVRQLIVGDETSAKIPGIVRREDNDPRPGMIPVGFVSPFRLEGNRMRIAAFVAQADINALISPTAVLRRPFVARTPCLKALADIAVMAGRLGLEMGVWGSAALEVYSGLPFTDAGSDLDLLIEGTEVEVMRDFQSKAMKIAEQWKCKTDVEVALPSGYGVKLAELFLSTETILAKGLHDVTLLPKQAVYSMLNNKGQKKYKDMEE
;
A
#
# COMPACT_ATOMS: atom_id res chain seq x y z
N MET A 1 -18.72 -8.00 8.68
CA MET A 1 -17.43 -8.61 8.28
C MET A 1 -17.00 -9.63 9.32
N ASP A 2 -16.61 -10.81 8.90
CA ASP A 2 -16.24 -11.93 9.76
C ASP A 2 -14.90 -11.67 10.48
N LYS A 3 -14.75 -12.18 11.74
CA LYS A 3 -13.49 -12.09 12.51
C LYS A 3 -12.26 -12.65 11.76
N LYS A 4 -12.49 -13.53 10.77
CA LYS A 4 -11.44 -14.12 9.93
C LYS A 4 -10.84 -13.11 8.93
N THR A 5 -11.66 -12.20 8.40
CA THR A 5 -11.24 -11.16 7.45
C THR A 5 -10.36 -10.10 8.12
N LEU A 6 -10.55 -9.86 9.41
CA LEU A 6 -9.80 -8.87 10.19
C LEU A 6 -8.43 -9.35 10.65
N LYS A 7 -8.21 -10.67 10.73
CA LYS A 7 -6.87 -11.24 10.97
C LYS A 7 -5.91 -11.06 9.78
N ALA A 8 -6.43 -10.61 8.63
CA ALA A 8 -5.68 -10.42 7.39
C ALA A 8 -5.33 -8.95 7.10
N LEU A 9 -5.70 -8.00 7.98
CA LEU A 9 -5.41 -6.58 7.77
C LEU A 9 -3.90 -6.33 7.72
N GLN A 10 -3.47 -5.71 6.65
CA GLN A 10 -2.06 -5.35 6.45
C GLN A 10 -1.91 -3.86 6.14
N ARG A 11 -0.73 -3.33 6.38
CA ARG A 11 -0.36 -2.00 5.87
C ARG A 11 -0.57 -1.97 4.36
N HIS A 12 -0.94 -0.80 3.85
CA HIS A 12 -1.20 -0.55 2.42
C HIS A 12 -2.49 -1.13 1.85
N ASP A 13 -3.25 -1.95 2.61
CA ASP A 13 -4.60 -2.34 2.18
C ASP A 13 -5.45 -1.09 1.97
N LEU A 14 -6.29 -1.11 0.94
CA LEU A 14 -7.35 -0.13 0.76
C LEU A 14 -8.61 -0.60 1.48
N VAL A 15 -9.33 0.35 2.07
CA VAL A 15 -10.53 0.10 2.87
C VAL A 15 -11.72 0.79 2.23
N GLU A 16 -12.71 0.03 1.80
CA GLU A 16 -14.03 0.57 1.48
C GLU A 16 -14.82 0.78 2.77
N ILE A 17 -15.27 2.01 2.98
CA ILE A 17 -15.95 2.43 4.21
C ILE A 17 -17.40 2.73 3.89
N SER A 18 -18.32 2.26 4.73
CA SER A 18 -19.75 2.53 4.62
C SER A 18 -20.05 4.03 4.71
N ASP A 19 -21.16 4.47 4.12
CA ASP A 19 -21.54 5.90 4.18
C ASP A 19 -21.76 6.39 5.60
N ALA A 20 -22.31 5.54 6.46
CA ALA A 20 -22.45 5.84 7.87
C ALA A 20 -21.07 5.98 8.56
N GLY A 21 -20.13 5.09 8.24
CA GLY A 21 -18.74 5.16 8.73
C GLY A 21 -18.04 6.43 8.29
N ARG A 22 -18.15 6.79 7.01
CA ARG A 22 -17.57 8.03 6.47
C ARG A 22 -18.10 9.28 7.18
N ARG A 23 -19.41 9.34 7.45
CA ARG A 23 -20.02 10.43 8.21
C ARG A 23 -19.52 10.48 9.66
N ARG A 24 -19.32 9.32 10.31
CA ARG A 24 -18.72 9.26 11.67
C ARG A 24 -17.29 9.76 11.68
N VAL A 25 -16.47 9.31 10.73
CA VAL A 25 -15.09 9.78 10.57
C VAL A 25 -15.04 11.29 10.35
N PHE A 26 -15.88 11.81 9.45
CA PHE A 26 -15.93 13.26 9.22
C PHE A 26 -16.35 14.03 10.46
N ALA A 27 -17.37 13.59 11.19
CA ALA A 27 -17.84 14.26 12.41
C ALA A 27 -16.74 14.34 13.49
N GLU A 28 -15.90 13.30 13.63
CA GLU A 28 -14.77 13.30 14.55
C GLU A 28 -13.67 14.29 14.13
N ILE A 29 -13.42 14.40 12.82
CA ILE A 29 -12.35 15.25 12.28
C ILE A 29 -12.76 16.71 12.16
N ALA A 30 -14.03 16.99 11.87
CA ALA A 30 -14.55 18.33 11.62
C ALA A 30 -14.25 19.33 12.75
N SER A 31 -14.20 18.87 14.00
CA SER A 31 -13.87 19.71 15.15
C SER A 31 -12.38 20.09 15.25
N LYS A 32 -11.52 19.48 14.46
CA LYS A 32 -10.05 19.64 14.46
C LYS A 32 -9.52 20.33 13.20
N VAL A 33 -10.41 20.69 12.29
CA VAL A 33 -10.07 21.28 10.98
C VAL A 33 -10.52 22.73 10.94
N GLU A 34 -9.70 23.59 10.33
CA GLU A 34 -10.03 24.98 10.11
C GLU A 34 -11.28 25.12 9.22
N ALA A 35 -12.09 26.16 9.48
CA ALA A 35 -13.39 26.33 8.85
C ALA A 35 -13.32 26.40 7.31
N ASP A 36 -12.26 27.00 6.76
CA ASP A 36 -12.02 27.12 5.32
C ASP A 36 -11.65 25.80 4.62
N GLN A 37 -11.29 24.77 5.39
CA GLN A 37 -10.94 23.44 4.87
C GLN A 37 -12.07 22.42 5.04
N LEU A 38 -13.10 22.72 5.80
CA LEU A 38 -14.16 21.78 6.15
C LEU A 38 -14.84 21.13 4.93
N ASP A 39 -15.18 21.93 3.92
CA ASP A 39 -15.84 21.39 2.72
C ASP A 39 -14.94 20.44 1.94
N ARG A 40 -13.66 20.74 1.84
CA ARG A 40 -12.68 19.86 1.18
C ARG A 40 -12.47 18.56 1.95
N VAL A 41 -12.40 18.64 3.26
CA VAL A 41 -12.29 17.47 4.14
C VAL A 41 -13.55 16.62 4.04
N ARG A 42 -14.73 17.24 4.02
CA ARG A 42 -16.00 16.56 3.82
C ARG A 42 -16.03 15.84 2.46
N GLN A 43 -15.66 16.53 1.38
CA GLN A 43 -15.60 15.95 0.05
C GLN A 43 -14.61 14.78 0.00
N LEU A 44 -13.45 14.88 0.64
CA LEU A 44 -12.44 13.82 0.68
C LEU A 44 -12.94 12.58 1.45
N ILE A 45 -13.56 12.76 2.62
CA ILE A 45 -13.94 11.65 3.49
C ILE A 45 -15.31 11.10 3.13
N VAL A 46 -16.32 11.96 2.98
CA VAL A 46 -17.71 11.56 2.74
C VAL A 46 -17.96 11.35 1.25
N GLY A 47 -17.36 12.19 0.41
CA GLY A 47 -17.66 12.24 -1.01
C GLY A 47 -18.97 12.96 -1.31
N ASP A 48 -19.36 12.97 -2.56
CA ASP A 48 -20.69 13.35 -3.03
C ASP A 48 -21.39 12.14 -3.66
N GLU A 49 -22.66 12.28 -4.02
CA GLU A 49 -23.47 11.19 -4.58
C GLU A 49 -23.03 10.79 -6.00
N THR A 50 -22.26 11.64 -6.69
CA THR A 50 -21.90 11.51 -8.10
C THR A 50 -20.45 11.10 -8.32
N SER A 51 -19.57 11.24 -7.32
CA SER A 51 -18.15 10.97 -7.45
C SER A 51 -17.75 9.62 -6.85
N ALA A 52 -16.70 9.01 -7.42
CA ALA A 52 -16.10 7.81 -6.86
C ALA A 52 -15.59 8.09 -5.43
N LYS A 53 -16.03 7.30 -4.48
CA LYS A 53 -15.60 7.41 -3.07
C LYS A 53 -14.16 6.97 -2.95
N ILE A 54 -13.31 7.84 -2.41
CA ILE A 54 -11.89 7.56 -2.18
C ILE A 54 -11.79 6.55 -1.03
N PRO A 55 -11.09 5.41 -1.19
CA PRO A 55 -10.88 4.47 -0.11
C PRO A 55 -9.92 5.02 0.94
N GLY A 56 -10.03 4.55 2.18
CA GLY A 56 -8.97 4.74 3.16
C GLY A 56 -7.79 3.83 2.85
N ILE A 57 -6.57 4.26 3.16
CA ILE A 57 -5.36 3.42 3.12
C ILE A 57 -5.04 3.00 4.54
N VAL A 58 -4.90 1.71 4.79
CA VAL A 58 -4.43 1.22 6.09
C VAL A 58 -3.01 1.71 6.32
N ARG A 59 -2.84 2.44 7.42
CA ARG A 59 -1.55 2.97 7.84
C ARG A 59 -1.09 2.29 9.13
N ARG A 60 0.17 2.46 9.48
CA ARG A 60 0.66 2.03 10.78
C ARG A 60 -0.13 2.72 11.89
N GLU A 61 -0.40 1.98 12.95
CA GLU A 61 -0.98 2.51 14.17
C GLU A 61 -0.05 3.55 14.82
N ASP A 62 -0.62 4.63 15.31
CA ASP A 62 0.11 5.63 16.08
C ASP A 62 0.26 5.14 17.54
N ASN A 63 0.94 5.94 18.37
CA ASN A 63 1.17 5.64 19.79
C ASN A 63 -0.12 5.63 20.65
N ASP A 64 -1.29 5.87 20.06
CA ASP A 64 -2.60 5.87 20.74
C ASP A 64 -3.51 4.81 20.10
N PRO A 65 -3.31 3.52 20.41
CA PRO A 65 -4.12 2.43 19.85
C PRO A 65 -5.58 2.54 20.33
N ARG A 66 -6.52 2.44 19.39
CA ARG A 66 -7.95 2.49 19.68
C ARG A 66 -8.57 1.10 19.44
N PRO A 67 -8.91 0.35 20.49
CA PRO A 67 -9.49 -0.98 20.34
C PRO A 67 -10.72 -1.00 19.42
N GLY A 68 -10.74 -1.92 18.46
CA GLY A 68 -11.83 -2.05 17.48
C GLY A 68 -11.85 -1.00 16.36
N MET A 69 -10.84 -0.11 16.32
CA MET A 69 -10.67 0.89 15.27
C MET A 69 -9.48 0.52 14.38
N ILE A 70 -9.56 0.89 13.12
CA ILE A 70 -8.49 0.69 12.14
C ILE A 70 -7.93 2.06 11.74
N PRO A 71 -6.61 2.28 11.87
CA PRO A 71 -5.97 3.51 11.44
C PRO A 71 -5.93 3.58 9.92
N VAL A 72 -6.49 4.64 9.35
CA VAL A 72 -6.53 4.88 7.91
C VAL A 72 -6.02 6.26 7.55
N GLY A 73 -5.53 6.41 6.33
CA GLY A 73 -5.22 7.70 5.73
C GLY A 73 -6.10 7.96 4.51
N PHE A 74 -6.66 9.15 4.41
CA PHE A 74 -7.29 9.65 3.19
C PHE A 74 -6.34 10.61 2.48
N VAL A 75 -6.30 10.54 1.16
CA VAL A 75 -5.44 11.39 0.32
C VAL A 75 -6.30 12.01 -0.78
N SER A 76 -6.19 13.31 -0.98
CA SER A 76 -6.88 14.01 -2.09
C SER A 76 -6.22 13.67 -3.43
N PRO A 77 -6.98 13.46 -4.52
CA PRO A 77 -6.41 13.34 -5.87
C PRO A 77 -5.82 14.67 -6.36
N PHE A 78 -6.29 15.79 -5.81
CA PHE A 78 -5.87 17.13 -6.25
C PHE A 78 -4.77 17.68 -5.34
N ARG A 79 -3.84 18.44 -5.95
CA ARG A 79 -2.83 19.22 -5.23
C ARG A 79 -3.33 20.64 -5.00
N LEU A 80 -3.08 21.16 -3.83
CA LEU A 80 -3.23 22.58 -3.50
C LEU A 80 -1.83 23.10 -3.15
N GLU A 81 -1.38 24.14 -3.85
CA GLU A 81 -0.04 24.72 -3.66
C GLU A 81 1.09 23.66 -3.70
N GLY A 82 0.96 22.70 -4.62
CA GLY A 82 1.93 21.61 -4.77
C GLY A 82 1.74 20.42 -3.83
N ASN A 83 0.92 20.55 -2.77
CA ASN A 83 0.71 19.51 -1.77
C ASN A 83 -0.65 18.83 -1.90
N ARG A 84 -0.71 17.52 -1.59
CA ARG A 84 -1.98 16.80 -1.46
C ARG A 84 -2.48 16.88 -0.02
N MET A 85 -3.77 17.17 0.15
CA MET A 85 -4.40 17.02 1.46
C MET A 85 -4.32 15.55 1.88
N ARG A 86 -3.84 15.33 3.10
CA ARG A 86 -3.76 14.01 3.72
C ARG A 86 -4.39 14.08 5.10
N ILE A 87 -5.31 13.18 5.38
CA ILE A 87 -6.05 13.13 6.64
C ILE A 87 -5.85 11.77 7.29
N ALA A 88 -5.31 11.77 8.50
CA ALA A 88 -5.25 10.58 9.34
C ALA A 88 -6.56 10.43 10.10
N ALA A 89 -7.12 9.22 10.13
CA ALA A 89 -8.37 8.93 10.80
C ALA A 89 -8.36 7.52 11.38
N PHE A 90 -9.39 7.23 12.18
CA PHE A 90 -9.72 5.89 12.63
C PHE A 90 -11.11 5.51 12.14
N VAL A 91 -11.27 4.27 11.69
CA VAL A 91 -12.53 3.71 11.19
C VAL A 91 -12.91 2.54 12.06
N ALA A 92 -14.14 2.52 12.55
CA ALA A 92 -14.63 1.35 13.27
C ALA A 92 -14.67 0.13 12.34
N GLN A 93 -14.26 -1.00 12.85
CA GLN A 93 -14.22 -2.26 12.14
C GLN A 93 -15.57 -2.63 11.51
N ALA A 94 -16.68 -2.30 12.22
CA ALA A 94 -18.05 -2.52 11.76
C ALA A 94 -18.45 -1.65 10.55
N ASP A 95 -17.68 -0.57 10.28
CA ASP A 95 -17.93 0.35 9.18
C ASP A 95 -17.19 -0.01 7.89
N ILE A 96 -16.42 -1.09 7.90
CA ILE A 96 -15.66 -1.54 6.73
C ILE A 96 -16.51 -2.50 5.91
N ASN A 97 -16.73 -2.15 4.65
CA ASN A 97 -17.44 -2.98 3.67
C ASN A 97 -16.50 -4.00 3.03
N ALA A 98 -15.27 -3.57 2.67
CA ALA A 98 -14.28 -4.43 2.03
C ALA A 98 -12.85 -3.99 2.33
N LEU A 99 -11.94 -4.98 2.33
CA LEU A 99 -10.49 -4.81 2.31
C LEU A 99 -9.97 -5.23 0.93
N ILE A 100 -9.13 -4.40 0.35
CA ILE A 100 -8.56 -4.65 -0.97
C ILE A 100 -7.03 -4.60 -0.83
N SER A 101 -6.40 -5.75 -1.00
CA SER A 101 -4.94 -5.85 -0.92
C SER A 101 -4.25 -5.15 -2.09
N PRO A 102 -2.98 -4.73 -1.95
CA PRO A 102 -2.17 -4.19 -3.03
C PRO A 102 -2.14 -5.08 -4.28
N THR A 103 -2.12 -6.40 -4.10
CA THR A 103 -2.19 -7.38 -5.21
C THR A 103 -3.56 -7.36 -5.90
N ALA A 104 -4.64 -7.27 -5.13
CA ALA A 104 -5.99 -7.18 -5.69
C ALA A 104 -6.21 -5.86 -6.44
N VAL A 105 -5.61 -4.77 -5.99
CA VAL A 105 -5.60 -3.49 -6.73
C VAL A 105 -4.95 -3.66 -8.09
N LEU A 106 -3.75 -4.26 -8.15
CA LEU A 106 -2.99 -4.41 -9.39
C LEU A 106 -3.70 -5.29 -10.44
N ARG A 107 -4.62 -6.17 -10.02
CA ARG A 107 -5.42 -6.99 -10.95
C ARG A 107 -6.54 -6.20 -11.65
N ARG A 108 -6.80 -4.95 -11.25
CA ARG A 108 -7.80 -4.10 -11.91
C ARG A 108 -7.23 -3.50 -13.20
N PRO A 109 -8.06 -3.33 -14.25
CA PRO A 109 -7.63 -2.62 -15.44
C PRO A 109 -7.37 -1.14 -15.13
N PHE A 110 -6.34 -0.57 -15.73
CA PHE A 110 -6.02 0.85 -15.60
C PHE A 110 -5.42 1.42 -16.89
N VAL A 111 -5.47 2.75 -17.02
CA VAL A 111 -4.85 3.47 -18.13
C VAL A 111 -3.47 3.96 -17.72
N ALA A 112 -2.44 3.53 -18.43
CA ALA A 112 -1.04 3.91 -18.17
C ALA A 112 -0.73 5.34 -18.69
N ARG A 113 -1.40 6.36 -18.12
CA ARG A 113 -1.33 7.76 -18.60
C ARG A 113 -0.09 8.52 -18.11
N THR A 114 0.55 8.10 -17.03
CA THR A 114 1.71 8.75 -16.43
C THR A 114 2.95 7.88 -16.49
N PRO A 115 4.17 8.43 -16.35
CA PRO A 115 5.41 7.65 -16.25
C PRO A 115 5.33 6.54 -15.18
N CYS A 116 4.79 6.87 -14.00
CA CYS A 116 4.58 5.95 -12.89
C CYS A 116 3.69 4.75 -13.30
N LEU A 117 2.54 4.99 -13.95
CA LEU A 117 1.62 3.94 -14.38
C LEU A 117 2.14 3.13 -15.58
N LYS A 118 2.96 3.75 -16.45
CA LYS A 118 3.66 3.02 -17.53
C LYS A 118 4.72 2.08 -16.95
N ALA A 119 5.53 2.57 -16.00
CA ALA A 119 6.47 1.74 -15.27
C ALA A 119 5.76 0.59 -14.54
N LEU A 120 4.61 0.86 -13.88
CA LEU A 120 3.79 -0.16 -13.22
C LEU A 120 3.37 -1.28 -14.18
N ALA A 121 2.87 -0.93 -15.38
CA ALA A 121 2.43 -1.92 -16.37
C ALA A 121 3.59 -2.84 -16.80
N ASP A 122 4.75 -2.27 -17.13
CA ASP A 122 5.91 -3.03 -17.59
C ASP A 122 6.52 -3.89 -16.47
N ILE A 123 6.61 -3.35 -15.24
CA ILE A 123 7.11 -4.08 -14.06
C ILE A 123 6.15 -5.23 -13.71
N ALA A 124 4.83 -5.04 -13.81
CA ALA A 124 3.86 -6.09 -13.55
C ALA A 124 4.02 -7.28 -14.50
N VAL A 125 4.23 -7.01 -15.80
CA VAL A 125 4.52 -8.07 -16.79
C VAL A 125 5.82 -8.78 -16.47
N MET A 126 6.86 -8.05 -16.10
CA MET A 126 8.17 -8.61 -15.74
C MET A 126 8.08 -9.45 -14.47
N ALA A 127 7.38 -8.99 -13.42
CA ALA A 127 7.16 -9.73 -12.18
C ALA A 127 6.44 -11.07 -12.45
N GLY A 128 5.39 -11.06 -13.29
CA GLY A 128 4.69 -12.27 -13.69
C GLY A 128 5.60 -13.28 -14.37
N ARG A 129 6.55 -12.85 -15.21
CA ARG A 129 7.56 -13.75 -15.84
C ARG A 129 8.54 -14.35 -14.84
N LEU A 130 8.77 -13.68 -13.71
CA LEU A 130 9.60 -14.18 -12.61
C LEU A 130 8.81 -15.03 -11.60
N GLY A 131 7.51 -15.22 -11.82
CA GLY A 131 6.63 -15.92 -10.88
C GLY A 131 6.44 -15.20 -9.54
N LEU A 132 6.69 -13.87 -9.50
CA LEU A 132 6.55 -13.05 -8.31
C LEU A 132 5.11 -12.56 -8.16
N GLU A 133 4.57 -12.73 -6.96
CA GLU A 133 3.35 -12.05 -6.57
C GLU A 133 3.68 -10.60 -6.17
N MET A 134 3.08 -9.66 -6.90
CA MET A 134 3.32 -8.23 -6.73
C MET A 134 2.02 -7.47 -6.53
N GLY A 135 2.07 -6.41 -5.75
CA GLY A 135 1.01 -5.45 -5.54
C GLY A 135 1.50 -4.01 -5.73
N VAL A 136 0.56 -3.10 -5.80
CA VAL A 136 0.80 -1.65 -5.88
C VAL A 136 0.12 -0.96 -4.70
N TRP A 137 0.80 0.06 -4.13
CA TRP A 137 0.24 0.87 -3.05
C TRP A 137 0.48 2.37 -3.29
N GLY A 138 0.10 3.24 -2.36
CA GLY A 138 0.29 4.68 -2.50
C GLY A 138 -0.60 5.32 -3.57
N SER A 139 -0.09 6.37 -4.22
CA SER A 139 -0.83 7.15 -5.21
C SER A 139 -1.23 6.34 -6.43
N ALA A 140 -0.36 5.45 -6.90
CA ALA A 140 -0.65 4.59 -8.05
C ALA A 140 -1.80 3.62 -7.73
N ALA A 141 -1.83 3.05 -6.52
CA ALA A 141 -2.93 2.19 -6.09
C ALA A 141 -4.27 2.93 -6.03
N LEU A 142 -4.28 4.15 -5.49
CA LEU A 142 -5.48 4.97 -5.44
C LEU A 142 -6.01 5.29 -6.84
N GLU A 143 -5.12 5.58 -7.80
CA GLU A 143 -5.53 5.83 -9.17
C GLU A 143 -6.04 4.59 -9.87
N VAL A 144 -5.33 3.46 -9.79
CA VAL A 144 -5.77 2.18 -10.34
C VAL A 144 -7.12 1.77 -9.78
N TYR A 145 -7.33 2.00 -8.47
CA TYR A 145 -8.56 1.61 -7.78
C TYR A 145 -9.75 2.50 -8.14
N SER A 146 -9.58 3.82 -8.12
CA SER A 146 -10.67 4.80 -8.22
C SER A 146 -10.86 5.40 -9.62
N GLY A 147 -9.85 5.31 -10.49
CA GLY A 147 -9.82 6.02 -11.78
C GLY A 147 -9.57 7.53 -11.66
N LEU A 148 -9.42 8.06 -10.44
CA LEU A 148 -9.14 9.49 -10.21
C LEU A 148 -7.63 9.79 -10.38
N PRO A 149 -7.25 11.02 -10.78
CA PRO A 149 -5.87 11.35 -11.15
C PRO A 149 -4.95 11.53 -9.93
N PHE A 150 -4.59 10.43 -9.28
CA PHE A 150 -3.67 10.45 -8.14
C PHE A 150 -2.19 10.50 -8.53
N THR A 151 -1.83 10.20 -9.78
CA THR A 151 -0.45 10.26 -10.25
C THR A 151 -0.23 11.41 -11.24
N ASP A 152 0.98 11.91 -11.31
CA ASP A 152 1.46 12.93 -12.24
C ASP A 152 2.87 12.59 -12.76
N ALA A 153 3.49 13.49 -13.52
CA ALA A 153 4.80 13.26 -14.12
C ALA A 153 5.93 13.07 -13.09
N GLY A 154 5.76 13.58 -11.87
CA GLY A 154 6.74 13.48 -10.78
C GLY A 154 6.38 12.45 -9.71
N SER A 155 5.35 11.63 -9.92
CA SER A 155 4.93 10.63 -8.94
C SER A 155 5.88 9.45 -8.88
N ASP A 156 6.26 9.05 -7.66
CA ASP A 156 6.98 7.81 -7.41
C ASP A 156 6.04 6.60 -7.54
N LEU A 157 6.60 5.42 -7.73
CA LEU A 157 5.88 4.16 -7.82
C LEU A 157 6.20 3.30 -6.61
N ASP A 158 5.19 3.06 -5.81
CA ASP A 158 5.26 2.25 -4.59
C ASP A 158 4.77 0.83 -4.86
N LEU A 159 5.64 -0.16 -4.68
CA LEU A 159 5.37 -1.57 -4.97
C LEU A 159 5.52 -2.43 -3.71
N LEU A 160 4.73 -3.49 -3.64
CA LEU A 160 4.85 -4.54 -2.64
C LEU A 160 5.09 -5.86 -3.36
N ILE A 161 6.11 -6.63 -2.95
CA ILE A 161 6.30 -8.00 -3.40
C ILE A 161 6.22 -8.96 -2.22
N GLU A 162 5.69 -10.16 -2.47
CA GLU A 162 5.77 -11.25 -1.50
C GLU A 162 7.22 -11.74 -1.40
N GLY A 163 7.70 -11.88 -0.16
CA GLY A 163 9.04 -12.39 0.09
C GLY A 163 9.22 -13.81 -0.48
N THR A 164 10.29 -14.02 -1.23
CA THR A 164 10.68 -15.26 -1.89
C THR A 164 12.20 -15.41 -1.87
N GLU A 165 12.76 -16.28 -2.70
CA GLU A 165 14.21 -16.47 -2.79
C GLU A 165 14.96 -15.17 -3.07
N VAL A 166 16.06 -14.97 -2.37
CA VAL A 166 16.84 -13.73 -2.39
C VAL A 166 17.34 -13.40 -3.80
N GLU A 167 17.75 -14.40 -4.56
CA GLU A 167 18.27 -14.20 -5.92
C GLU A 167 17.17 -13.78 -6.91
N VAL A 168 15.96 -14.31 -6.76
CA VAL A 168 14.79 -13.89 -7.56
C VAL A 168 14.45 -12.43 -7.27
N MET A 169 14.49 -12.04 -6.00
CA MET A 169 14.26 -10.64 -5.59
C MET A 169 15.36 -9.70 -6.09
N ARG A 170 16.61 -10.16 -6.13
CA ARG A 170 17.74 -9.39 -6.70
C ARG A 170 17.56 -9.17 -8.20
N ASP A 171 17.18 -10.20 -8.94
CA ASP A 171 16.90 -10.11 -10.37
C ASP A 171 15.71 -9.17 -10.64
N PHE A 172 14.64 -9.30 -9.85
CA PHE A 172 13.50 -8.39 -9.90
C PHE A 172 13.94 -6.94 -9.70
N GLN A 173 14.71 -6.64 -8.64
CA GLN A 173 15.19 -5.29 -8.36
C GLN A 173 15.98 -4.71 -9.54
N SER A 174 16.94 -5.46 -10.07
CA SER A 174 17.75 -5.03 -11.20
C SER A 174 16.91 -4.68 -12.43
N LYS A 175 15.93 -5.52 -12.76
CA LYS A 175 15.03 -5.32 -13.90
C LYS A 175 14.05 -4.17 -13.66
N ALA A 176 13.48 -4.07 -12.46
CA ALA A 176 12.55 -3.01 -12.10
C ALA A 176 13.22 -1.63 -12.15
N MET A 177 14.47 -1.52 -11.69
CA MET A 177 15.26 -0.28 -11.79
C MET A 177 15.46 0.15 -13.25
N LYS A 178 15.78 -0.76 -14.17
CA LYS A 178 15.94 -0.45 -15.60
C LYS A 178 14.65 0.04 -16.23
N ILE A 179 13.51 -0.59 -15.90
CA ILE A 179 12.19 -0.14 -16.38
C ILE A 179 11.86 1.24 -15.80
N ALA A 180 12.11 1.45 -14.51
CA ALA A 180 11.88 2.73 -13.84
C ALA A 180 12.71 3.87 -14.46
N GLU A 181 13.97 3.60 -14.78
CA GLU A 181 14.87 4.54 -15.47
C GLU A 181 14.33 4.90 -16.88
N GLN A 182 13.88 3.90 -17.65
CA GLN A 182 13.27 4.09 -18.98
C GLN A 182 12.08 5.07 -18.92
N TRP A 183 11.25 4.94 -17.90
CA TRP A 183 10.07 5.80 -17.71
C TRP A 183 10.35 7.04 -16.86
N LYS A 184 11.61 7.28 -16.43
CA LYS A 184 12.01 8.39 -15.55
C LYS A 184 11.14 8.46 -14.27
N CYS A 185 10.84 7.31 -13.71
CA CYS A 185 10.02 7.13 -12.51
C CYS A 185 10.88 6.56 -11.39
N LYS A 186 10.78 7.11 -10.18
CA LYS A 186 11.37 6.50 -8.99
C LYS A 186 10.49 5.36 -8.49
N THR A 187 11.12 4.30 -8.01
CA THR A 187 10.41 3.17 -7.41
C THR A 187 10.84 2.95 -5.97
N ASP A 188 9.87 2.68 -5.09
CA ASP A 188 10.09 2.17 -3.74
C ASP A 188 9.44 0.78 -3.64
N VAL A 189 10.25 -0.26 -3.43
CA VAL A 189 9.78 -1.63 -3.36
C VAL A 189 9.89 -2.13 -1.92
N GLU A 190 8.78 -2.52 -1.35
CA GLU A 190 8.69 -3.17 -0.04
C GLU A 190 8.49 -4.67 -0.22
N VAL A 191 9.15 -5.48 0.61
CA VAL A 191 9.02 -6.94 0.65
C VAL A 191 8.16 -7.30 1.84
N ALA A 192 7.03 -7.97 1.63
CA ALA A 192 6.20 -8.52 2.69
C ALA A 192 6.85 -9.80 3.25
N LEU A 193 7.21 -9.76 4.53
CA LEU A 193 7.76 -10.91 5.23
C LEU A 193 6.66 -11.82 5.80
N PRO A 194 6.91 -13.12 5.95
CA PRO A 194 5.96 -14.04 6.60
C PRO A 194 5.57 -13.65 8.02
N SER A 195 6.40 -12.85 8.69
CA SER A 195 6.15 -12.31 10.03
C SER A 195 5.14 -11.16 10.07
N GLY A 196 4.63 -10.67 8.92
CA GLY A 196 3.73 -9.52 8.82
C GLY A 196 4.45 -8.16 8.76
N TYR A 197 5.77 -8.14 8.80
CA TYR A 197 6.57 -6.93 8.59
C TYR A 197 6.84 -6.70 7.10
N GLY A 198 6.98 -5.43 6.72
CA GLY A 198 7.53 -5.02 5.44
C GLY A 198 8.95 -4.47 5.60
N VAL A 199 9.84 -4.80 4.67
CA VAL A 199 11.21 -4.27 4.60
C VAL A 199 11.48 -3.71 3.21
N LYS A 200 12.33 -2.69 3.09
CA LYS A 200 12.73 -2.19 1.77
C LYS A 200 13.59 -3.19 1.04
N LEU A 201 13.22 -3.53 -0.19
CA LEU A 201 13.96 -4.46 -1.03
C LEU A 201 15.42 -4.03 -1.22
N ALA A 202 15.68 -2.75 -1.48
CA ALA A 202 17.02 -2.23 -1.66
C ALA A 202 17.89 -2.42 -0.42
N GLU A 203 17.34 -2.33 0.79
CA GLU A 203 18.10 -2.50 2.04
C GLU A 203 18.57 -3.95 2.27
N LEU A 204 17.90 -4.95 1.68
CA LEU A 204 18.33 -6.35 1.74
C LEU A 204 19.74 -6.52 1.16
N PHE A 205 20.12 -5.72 0.16
CA PHE A 205 21.36 -5.87 -0.59
C PHE A 205 22.47 -4.91 -0.16
N LEU A 206 22.21 -4.05 0.84
CA LEU A 206 23.26 -3.22 1.45
C LEU A 206 24.15 -4.05 2.38
N SER A 207 25.32 -3.55 2.72
CA SER A 207 26.29 -4.21 3.63
C SER A 207 25.98 -4.03 5.13
N THR A 208 24.78 -3.56 5.49
CA THR A 208 24.35 -3.38 6.89
C THR A 208 24.01 -4.71 7.54
N GLU A 209 24.18 -4.84 8.84
CA GLU A 209 23.85 -6.05 9.62
C GLU A 209 22.35 -6.14 9.95
N THR A 210 21.67 -5.01 10.00
CA THR A 210 20.26 -4.90 10.35
C THR A 210 19.46 -4.23 9.23
N ILE A 211 18.15 -4.43 9.22
CA ILE A 211 17.20 -3.82 8.31
C ILE A 211 15.98 -3.29 9.06
N LEU A 212 15.48 -2.14 8.63
CA LEU A 212 14.28 -1.56 9.23
C LEU A 212 13.04 -2.31 8.77
N ALA A 213 12.38 -2.97 9.71
CA ALA A 213 11.13 -3.69 9.49
C ALA A 213 9.94 -2.90 10.04
N LYS A 214 8.91 -2.71 9.20
CA LYS A 214 7.73 -1.91 9.50
C LYS A 214 6.51 -2.82 9.57
N GLY A 215 5.94 -2.96 10.77
CA GLY A 215 4.69 -3.68 11.03
C GLY A 215 3.47 -2.76 10.97
N LEU A 216 2.32 -3.33 11.26
CA LEU A 216 1.07 -2.58 11.43
C LEU A 216 1.08 -1.77 12.73
N HIS A 217 1.67 -2.32 13.79
CA HIS A 217 1.64 -1.74 15.14
C HIS A 217 2.97 -1.10 15.54
N ASP A 218 4.09 -1.56 14.98
CA ASP A 218 5.42 -1.16 15.41
C ASP A 218 6.42 -1.02 14.25
N VAL A 219 7.60 -0.56 14.59
CA VAL A 219 8.78 -0.53 13.72
C VAL A 219 9.95 -1.09 14.53
N THR A 220 10.71 -2.00 13.96
CA THR A 220 11.84 -2.65 14.63
C THR A 220 13.03 -2.81 13.69
N LEU A 221 14.21 -2.98 14.25
CA LEU A 221 15.40 -3.39 13.50
C LEU A 221 15.54 -4.91 13.60
N LEU A 222 15.48 -5.59 12.47
CA LEU A 222 15.71 -7.04 12.40
C LEU A 222 17.16 -7.33 11.94
N PRO A 223 17.83 -8.35 12.51
CA PRO A 223 19.07 -8.86 11.93
C PRO A 223 18.80 -9.37 10.50
N LYS A 224 19.60 -8.99 9.52
CA LYS A 224 19.42 -9.44 8.13
C LYS A 224 19.44 -10.96 7.99
N GLN A 225 20.29 -11.63 8.80
CA GLN A 225 20.38 -13.08 8.83
C GLN A 225 19.00 -13.72 9.15
N ALA A 226 18.25 -13.13 10.09
CA ALA A 226 16.92 -13.60 10.44
C ALA A 226 15.95 -13.39 9.28
N VAL A 227 16.02 -12.24 8.59
CA VAL A 227 15.19 -11.97 7.41
C VAL A 227 15.48 -12.96 6.29
N TYR A 228 16.75 -13.23 5.97
CA TYR A 228 17.13 -14.22 4.96
C TYR A 228 16.63 -15.63 5.32
N SER A 229 16.71 -16.01 6.59
CA SER A 229 16.20 -17.30 7.05
C SER A 229 14.66 -17.42 6.87
N MET A 230 13.91 -16.34 7.13
CA MET A 230 12.45 -16.32 6.90
C MET A 230 12.11 -16.48 5.40
N LEU A 231 12.86 -15.81 4.52
CA LEU A 231 12.66 -15.84 3.07
C LEU A 231 12.96 -17.23 2.48
N ASN A 232 14.08 -17.84 2.86
CA ASN A 232 14.50 -19.16 2.38
C ASN A 232 13.53 -20.28 2.83
N ASN A 233 13.02 -20.20 4.05
CA ASN A 233 12.05 -21.18 4.57
C ASN A 233 10.70 -21.10 3.82
N LYS A 234 10.28 -19.94 3.37
CA LYS A 234 9.06 -19.77 2.57
C LYS A 234 9.22 -20.37 1.17
N GLY A 235 10.40 -20.22 0.56
CA GLY A 235 10.73 -20.84 -0.72
C GLY A 235 10.59 -22.36 -0.65
N GLN A 236 11.19 -23.00 0.33
CA GLN A 236 11.12 -24.46 0.51
C GLN A 236 9.70 -25.01 0.71
N LYS A 237 8.83 -24.27 1.42
CA LYS A 237 7.43 -24.68 1.62
C LYS A 237 6.62 -24.62 0.33
N LYS A 238 6.85 -23.61 -0.51
CA LYS A 238 6.15 -23.44 -1.79
C LYS A 238 6.50 -24.55 -2.80
N TYR A 239 7.74 -25.07 -2.78
CA TYR A 239 8.14 -26.19 -3.62
C TYR A 239 7.49 -27.50 -3.19
N LYS A 240 7.36 -27.76 -1.88
CA LYS A 240 6.68 -28.98 -1.37
C LYS A 240 5.20 -29.01 -1.72
N ASP A 241 4.51 -27.87 -1.63
CA ASP A 241 3.07 -27.76 -1.96
C ASP A 241 2.78 -27.84 -3.48
N MET A 242 3.83 -27.84 -4.35
CA MET A 242 3.71 -28.02 -5.81
C MET A 242 4.01 -29.46 -6.27
N GLU A 243 4.58 -30.31 -5.40
CA GLU A 243 4.90 -31.72 -5.68
C GLU A 243 3.84 -32.69 -5.13
N GLU A 244 2.87 -32.19 -4.35
CA GLU A 244 1.68 -32.92 -3.89
C GLU A 244 0.45 -32.59 -4.77
#